data_9d534f5299a2f5f836aaf9c017ba445d
#
_entry.id   9d534f5299a2f5f836aaf9c017ba445d
#
_cell.length_a   1.000
_cell.length_b   1.000
_cell.length_c   1.000
_cell.angle_alpha   90.00
_cell.angle_beta   90.00
_cell.angle_gamma   90.00
#
_symmetry.space_group_name_H-M   'P 1'
#
loop_
_entity.id
_entity.type
_entity.pdbx_description
1 polymer ?
#
loop_
_entity_poly.entity_id
_entity_poly.type
_entity_poly.pdbx_seq_one_letter_code
_entity_poly.pdbx_strand_id
1 'polypeptide(L)'
;MKALVYTDVETLTYRDAPDPEPGAGEALIRVESVGICGSDMHAWLGHDNRRPAPLILGHEAAGTVVGGPRDGARVTINPLVTCGGCPACTSGRENLCPERQIISMPPRPGAFADYVAMPRRNLVTVPDDVPLEKAALAEPLA
;
A
#
# COMPACT_ATOMS: atom_id res chain seq x y z
N MET A 1 -4.01 15.25 -3.39
CA MET A 1 -3.17 14.42 -4.27
C MET A 1 -3.95 13.93 -5.47
N LYS A 2 -3.26 13.48 -6.54
CA LYS A 2 -3.90 12.73 -7.63
C LYS A 2 -3.94 11.25 -7.31
N ALA A 3 -5.01 10.59 -7.73
CA ALA A 3 -5.17 9.14 -7.57
C ALA A 3 -5.96 8.54 -8.74
N LEU A 4 -5.66 7.28 -9.05
CA LEU A 4 -6.47 6.45 -9.93
C LEU A 4 -7.45 5.66 -9.05
N VAL A 5 -8.70 6.08 -9.07
CA VAL A 5 -9.76 5.55 -8.20
C VAL A 5 -10.62 4.56 -8.96
N TYR A 6 -10.76 3.36 -8.43
CA TYR A 6 -11.79 2.41 -8.85
C TYR A 6 -13.15 2.96 -8.39
N THR A 7 -13.94 3.44 -9.32
CA THR A 7 -15.20 4.15 -9.05
C THR A 7 -16.44 3.31 -9.30
N ASP A 8 -16.35 2.33 -10.17
CA ASP A 8 -17.39 1.35 -10.47
C ASP A 8 -16.76 0.16 -11.22
N VAL A 9 -17.50 -0.93 -11.37
CA VAL A 9 -17.07 -2.10 -12.16
C VAL A 9 -16.55 -1.64 -13.53
N GLU A 10 -15.39 -2.13 -13.90
CA GLU A 10 -14.66 -1.80 -15.14
C GLU A 10 -14.34 -0.30 -15.32
N THR A 11 -14.42 0.49 -14.22
CA THR A 11 -14.22 1.94 -14.28
C THR A 11 -13.16 2.42 -13.33
N LEU A 12 -12.08 2.97 -13.87
CA LEU A 12 -11.04 3.69 -13.14
C LEU A 12 -11.08 5.16 -13.52
N THR A 13 -11.06 6.05 -12.53
CA THR A 13 -11.08 7.49 -12.75
C THR A 13 -9.84 8.14 -12.14
N TYR A 14 -9.03 8.80 -12.96
CA TYR A 14 -7.92 9.63 -12.49
C TYR A 14 -8.46 10.98 -12.03
N ARG A 15 -8.36 11.26 -10.72
CA ARG A 15 -8.97 12.45 -10.12
C ARG A 15 -8.24 12.93 -8.87
N ASP A 16 -8.67 14.08 -8.36
CA ASP A 16 -8.25 14.53 -7.03
C ASP A 16 -8.86 13.63 -5.94
N ALA A 17 -8.03 13.29 -4.97
CA ALA A 17 -8.36 12.57 -3.75
C ALA A 17 -7.75 13.31 -2.55
N PRO A 18 -8.31 13.16 -1.33
CA PRO A 18 -7.69 13.71 -0.13
C PRO A 18 -6.26 13.21 0.04
N ASP A 19 -5.38 14.08 0.52
CA ASP A 19 -4.02 13.64 0.91
C ASP A 19 -4.13 12.71 2.13
N PRO A 20 -3.37 11.60 2.17
CA PRO A 20 -3.37 10.74 3.33
C PRO A 20 -2.69 11.42 4.51
N GLU A 21 -3.32 11.34 5.69
CA GLU A 21 -2.77 11.84 6.94
C GLU A 21 -2.15 10.67 7.72
N PRO A 22 -0.80 10.57 7.82
CA PRO A 22 -0.15 9.50 8.57
C PRO A 22 -0.54 9.54 10.05
N GLY A 23 -1.03 8.43 10.58
CA GLY A 23 -1.33 8.28 12.00
C GLY A 23 -0.06 8.12 12.85
N ALA A 24 -0.26 7.99 14.17
CA ALA A 24 0.84 7.72 15.09
C ALA A 24 1.59 6.43 14.68
N GLY A 25 2.91 6.52 14.47
CA GLY A 25 3.75 5.39 14.03
C GLY A 25 3.74 5.12 12.53
N GLU A 26 2.99 5.89 11.75
CA GLU A 26 3.00 5.82 10.29
C GLU A 26 3.99 6.82 9.67
N ALA A 27 4.23 6.67 8.40
CA ALA A 27 4.97 7.60 7.55
C ALA A 27 4.19 7.84 6.25
N LEU A 28 4.37 9.02 5.68
CA LEU A 28 3.89 9.34 4.33
C LEU A 28 4.94 8.89 3.32
N ILE A 29 4.51 8.21 2.28
CA ILE A 29 5.36 7.77 1.18
C ILE A 29 4.87 8.45 -0.10
N ARG A 30 5.75 9.18 -0.78
CA ARG A 30 5.52 9.58 -2.15
C ARG A 30 5.76 8.36 -3.03
N VAL A 31 4.72 7.89 -3.69
CA VAL A 31 4.78 6.71 -4.56
C VAL A 31 5.48 7.09 -5.87
N GLU A 32 6.48 6.30 -6.24
CA GLU A 32 7.25 6.51 -7.48
C GLU A 32 7.04 5.37 -8.47
N SER A 33 6.73 4.17 -7.96
CA SER A 33 6.39 3.02 -8.78
C SER A 33 5.39 2.12 -8.07
N VAL A 34 4.44 1.58 -8.82
CA VAL A 34 3.44 0.64 -8.32
C VAL A 34 3.13 -0.41 -9.37
N GLY A 35 3.15 -1.68 -8.97
CA GLY A 35 2.77 -2.81 -9.79
C GLY A 35 1.26 -2.99 -9.85
N ILE A 36 0.80 -3.69 -10.88
CA ILE A 36 -0.60 -4.08 -11.05
C ILE A 36 -0.71 -5.58 -10.80
N CYS A 37 -1.33 -5.96 -9.68
CA CYS A 37 -1.59 -7.35 -9.32
C CYS A 37 -2.83 -7.89 -10.02
N GLY A 38 -2.88 -9.20 -10.20
CA GLY A 38 -4.10 -9.87 -10.66
C GLY A 38 -5.30 -9.62 -9.74
N SER A 39 -5.07 -9.38 -8.46
CA SER A 39 -6.14 -9.02 -7.50
C SER A 39 -6.72 -7.63 -7.74
N ASP A 40 -5.95 -6.68 -8.29
CA ASP A 40 -6.48 -5.37 -8.71
C ASP A 40 -7.38 -5.53 -9.93
N MET A 41 -7.01 -6.42 -10.86
CA MET A 41 -7.85 -6.76 -12.01
C MET A 41 -9.16 -7.43 -11.59
N HIS A 42 -9.11 -8.36 -10.62
CA HIS A 42 -10.33 -8.97 -10.06
C HIS A 42 -11.23 -7.94 -9.38
N ALA A 43 -10.67 -6.98 -8.65
CA ALA A 43 -11.44 -5.89 -8.05
C ALA A 43 -12.10 -5.03 -9.14
N TRP A 44 -11.33 -4.60 -10.15
CA TRP A 44 -11.82 -3.80 -11.26
C TRP A 44 -12.96 -4.48 -12.03
N LEU A 45 -12.90 -5.80 -12.23
CA LEU A 45 -13.98 -6.60 -12.84
C LEU A 45 -15.18 -6.83 -11.91
N GLY A 46 -15.16 -6.34 -10.67
CA GLY A 46 -16.23 -6.56 -9.68
C GLY A 46 -16.27 -7.97 -9.09
N HIS A 47 -15.20 -8.74 -9.23
CA HIS A 47 -15.11 -10.13 -8.75
C HIS A 47 -14.55 -10.26 -7.32
N ASP A 48 -14.21 -9.16 -6.65
CA ASP A 48 -13.72 -9.16 -5.25
C ASP A 48 -14.58 -8.29 -4.34
N ASN A 49 -15.52 -8.89 -3.64
CA ASN A 49 -16.41 -8.22 -2.70
C ASN A 49 -15.69 -7.56 -1.51
N ARG A 50 -14.41 -7.85 -1.29
CA ARG A 50 -13.59 -7.21 -0.24
C ARG A 50 -13.08 -5.83 -0.67
N ARG A 51 -13.17 -5.52 -1.97
CA ARG A 51 -12.72 -4.27 -2.59
C ARG A 51 -13.89 -3.55 -3.28
N PRO A 52 -14.89 -3.08 -2.52
CA PRO A 52 -16.02 -2.34 -3.10
C PRO A 52 -15.56 -0.97 -3.62
N ALA A 53 -16.15 -0.51 -4.69
CA ALA A 53 -16.00 0.87 -5.16
C ALA A 53 -16.74 1.86 -4.21
N PRO A 54 -16.27 3.13 -4.02
CA PRO A 54 -15.03 3.64 -4.58
C PRO A 54 -13.79 3.26 -3.72
N LEU A 55 -12.68 2.95 -4.37
CA LEU A 55 -11.45 2.55 -3.67
C LEU A 55 -10.20 2.91 -4.51
N ILE A 56 -9.13 3.34 -3.87
CA ILE A 56 -7.80 3.39 -4.49
C ILE A 56 -7.19 1.99 -4.37
N LEU A 57 -6.89 1.36 -5.51
CA LEU A 57 -6.26 0.04 -5.59
C LEU A 57 -4.74 0.15 -5.54
N GLY A 58 -4.03 -0.97 -5.76
CA GLY A 58 -2.57 -1.06 -5.79
C GLY A 58 -1.95 -1.33 -4.42
N HIS A 59 -1.06 -2.32 -4.36
CA HIS A 59 -0.39 -2.74 -3.12
C HIS A 59 1.07 -3.17 -3.31
N GLU A 60 1.56 -3.20 -4.53
CA GLU A 60 2.93 -3.52 -4.92
C GLU A 60 3.69 -2.21 -5.18
N ALA A 61 4.14 -1.49 -4.15
CA ALA A 61 4.62 -0.13 -4.32
C ALA A 61 6.00 0.12 -3.74
N ALA A 62 6.72 1.05 -4.38
CA ALA A 62 7.95 1.62 -3.89
C ALA A 62 7.96 3.14 -4.08
N GLY A 63 8.69 3.84 -3.22
CA GLY A 63 8.75 5.29 -3.24
C GLY A 63 9.70 5.85 -2.21
N THR A 64 9.51 7.13 -1.91
CA THR A 64 10.36 7.88 -0.99
C THR A 64 9.55 8.38 0.20
N VAL A 65 10.05 8.19 1.40
CA VAL A 65 9.43 8.70 2.65
C VAL A 65 9.48 10.23 2.64
N VAL A 66 8.37 10.86 3.00
CA VAL A 66 8.23 12.32 3.07
C VAL A 66 8.06 12.74 4.52
N GLY A 67 8.99 13.53 5.00
CA GLY A 67 8.98 14.05 6.37
C GLY A 67 9.34 13.03 7.44
N GLY A 68 9.48 13.53 8.68
CA GLY A 68 9.78 12.70 9.84
C GLY A 68 11.20 12.11 9.87
N PRO A 69 11.44 11.12 10.77
CA PRO A 69 12.80 10.62 11.03
C PRO A 69 13.48 9.89 9.86
N ARG A 70 12.73 9.46 8.86
CA ARG A 70 13.23 8.74 7.68
C ARG A 70 13.01 9.53 6.39
N ASP A 71 12.87 10.85 6.47
CA ASP A 71 12.71 11.70 5.30
C ASP A 71 13.76 11.42 4.23
N GLY A 72 13.32 11.30 2.97
CA GLY A 72 14.18 10.96 1.85
C GLY A 72 14.56 9.47 1.72
N ALA A 73 14.21 8.62 2.68
CA ALA A 73 14.52 7.19 2.59
C ALA A 73 13.73 6.52 1.46
N ARG A 74 14.45 5.77 0.62
CA ARG A 74 13.86 4.93 -0.44
C ARG A 74 13.34 3.64 0.16
N VAL A 75 12.09 3.31 -0.12
CA VAL A 75 11.40 2.16 0.51
C VAL A 75 10.52 1.41 -0.47
N THR A 76 10.35 0.11 -0.22
CA THR A 76 9.22 -0.67 -0.71
C THR A 76 8.31 -1.02 0.46
N ILE A 77 7.03 -1.32 0.19
CA ILE A 77 6.02 -1.51 1.23
C ILE A 77 5.69 -3.00 1.39
N ASN A 78 5.63 -3.46 2.65
CA ASN A 78 4.90 -4.68 2.97
C ASN A 78 3.42 -4.28 3.14
N PRO A 79 2.49 -4.74 2.26
CA PRO A 79 1.09 -4.32 2.29
C PRO A 79 0.30 -4.85 3.48
N LEU A 80 0.80 -5.88 4.17
CA LEU A 80 0.13 -6.52 5.29
C LEU A 80 0.40 -5.75 6.59
N VAL A 81 -0.60 -5.01 7.05
CA VAL A 81 -0.56 -4.28 8.33
C VAL A 81 -1.19 -5.14 9.41
N THR A 82 -0.46 -5.42 10.49
CA THR A 82 -0.89 -6.29 11.60
C THR A 82 -0.89 -5.53 12.92
N CYS A 83 -1.51 -6.06 13.98
CA CYS A 83 -1.52 -5.39 15.29
C CYS A 83 -0.17 -5.45 16.01
N GLY A 84 0.68 -6.44 15.70
CA GLY A 84 2.00 -6.65 16.31
C GLY A 84 1.98 -7.25 17.71
N GLY A 85 0.84 -7.35 18.39
CA GLY A 85 0.74 -7.76 19.80
C GLY A 85 -0.05 -9.05 20.06
N CYS A 86 -0.83 -9.56 19.11
CA CYS A 86 -1.60 -10.78 19.32
C CYS A 86 -0.71 -12.04 19.24
N PRO A 87 -1.19 -13.20 19.73
CA PRO A 87 -0.43 -14.45 19.70
C PRO A 87 0.08 -14.85 18.31
N ALA A 88 -0.68 -14.54 17.26
CA ALA A 88 -0.24 -14.81 15.89
C ALA A 88 0.98 -13.94 15.52
N CYS A 89 0.92 -12.63 15.81
CA CYS A 89 2.01 -11.70 15.52
C CYS A 89 3.28 -12.05 16.34
N THR A 90 3.13 -12.31 17.64
CA THR A 90 4.27 -12.61 18.53
C THR A 90 4.92 -13.98 18.27
N SER A 91 4.23 -14.87 17.55
CA SER A 91 4.76 -16.17 17.13
C SER A 91 5.25 -16.21 15.68
N GLY A 92 5.38 -15.04 15.00
CA GLY A 92 5.84 -14.95 13.62
C GLY A 92 4.81 -15.40 12.56
N ARG A 93 3.55 -15.50 12.94
CA ARG A 93 2.44 -15.87 12.04
C ARG A 93 1.53 -14.66 11.79
N GLU A 94 2.12 -13.54 11.41
CA GLU A 94 1.43 -12.26 11.23
C GLU A 94 0.28 -12.32 10.22
N ASN A 95 0.40 -13.18 9.21
CA ASN A 95 -0.67 -13.45 8.22
C ASN A 95 -1.96 -13.99 8.85
N LEU A 96 -1.90 -14.52 10.08
CA LEU A 96 -3.06 -15.01 10.86
C LEU A 96 -3.56 -13.97 11.87
N CYS A 97 -3.04 -12.75 11.86
CA CYS A 97 -3.52 -11.69 12.75
C CYS A 97 -5.01 -11.42 12.53
N PRO A 98 -5.86 -11.48 13.58
CA PRO A 98 -7.29 -11.21 13.43
C PRO A 98 -7.61 -9.76 13.08
N GLU A 99 -6.70 -8.83 13.41
CA GLU A 99 -6.83 -7.40 13.13
C GLU A 99 -6.01 -6.96 11.91
N ARG A 100 -5.62 -7.92 11.06
CA ARG A 100 -4.84 -7.59 9.88
C ARG A 100 -5.63 -6.72 8.91
N GLN A 101 -4.95 -5.75 8.35
CA GLN A 101 -5.42 -4.90 7.27
C GLN A 101 -4.46 -5.05 6.07
N ILE A 102 -4.97 -4.83 4.89
CA ILE A 102 -4.16 -4.83 3.66
C ILE A 102 -4.44 -3.52 2.93
N ILE A 103 -3.42 -2.83 2.44
CA ILE A 103 -3.66 -1.67 1.59
C ILE A 103 -4.39 -2.10 0.32
N SER A 104 -5.14 -1.20 -0.29
CA SER A 104 -6.10 -1.49 -1.36
C SER A 104 -7.31 -2.35 -0.94
N MET A 105 -7.57 -2.44 0.36
CA MET A 105 -8.81 -2.97 0.94
C MET A 105 -9.29 -2.05 2.07
N PRO A 106 -10.59 -1.77 2.20
CA PRO A 106 -11.08 -0.98 3.33
C PRO A 106 -10.63 -1.55 4.68
N PRO A 107 -10.23 -0.71 5.62
CA PRO A 107 -10.29 0.74 5.59
C PRO A 107 -9.08 1.43 4.93
N ARG A 108 -8.10 0.70 4.38
CA ARG A 108 -6.85 1.27 3.85
C ARG A 108 -6.92 1.48 2.34
N PRO A 109 -6.77 2.74 1.85
CA PRO A 109 -6.57 2.98 0.43
C PRO A 109 -5.27 2.36 -0.06
N GLY A 110 -5.19 2.09 -1.35
CA GLY A 110 -4.00 1.57 -2.01
C GLY A 110 -3.07 2.64 -2.52
N ALA A 111 -2.10 2.21 -3.33
CA ALA A 111 -0.97 3.01 -3.79
C ALA A 111 -1.10 3.51 -5.25
N PHE A 112 -2.23 3.33 -5.94
CA PHE A 112 -2.47 3.99 -7.22
C PHE A 112 -2.78 5.48 -7.01
N ALA A 113 -1.84 6.19 -6.36
CA ALA A 113 -1.95 7.59 -5.97
C ALA A 113 -0.56 8.21 -5.81
N ASP A 114 -0.49 9.56 -5.74
CA ASP A 114 0.77 10.25 -5.49
C ASP A 114 1.39 9.87 -4.14
N TYR A 115 0.56 9.61 -3.13
CA TYR A 115 1.00 9.32 -1.76
C TYR A 115 0.21 8.18 -1.13
N VAL A 116 0.86 7.46 -0.20
CA VAL A 116 0.24 6.46 0.67
C VAL A 116 0.79 6.59 2.10
N ALA A 117 -0.06 6.41 3.11
CA ALA A 117 0.36 6.35 4.52
C ALA A 117 0.51 4.89 4.97
N MET A 118 1.66 4.56 5.58
CA MET A 118 1.99 3.20 6.02
C MET A 118 2.66 3.19 7.39
N PRO A 119 2.41 2.17 8.23
CA PRO A 119 3.20 1.97 9.44
C PRO A 119 4.69 1.85 9.10
N ARG A 120 5.55 2.53 9.87
CA ARG A 120 7.00 2.56 9.62
C ARG A 120 7.63 1.16 9.60
N ARG A 121 7.08 0.22 10.37
CA ARG A 121 7.54 -1.18 10.41
C ARG A 121 7.27 -1.95 9.10
N ASN A 122 6.33 -1.46 8.28
CA ASN A 122 5.99 -2.04 6.98
C ASN A 122 6.87 -1.51 5.85
N LEU A 123 7.83 -0.62 6.15
CA LEU A 123 8.71 0.01 5.18
C LEU A 123 10.07 -0.70 5.15
N VAL A 124 10.36 -1.35 4.06
CA VAL A 124 11.65 -2.01 3.79
C VAL A 124 12.54 -1.06 3.01
N THR A 125 13.74 -0.80 3.52
CA THR A 125 14.72 0.08 2.86
C THR A 125 15.18 -0.53 1.54
N VAL A 126 15.17 0.27 0.48
CA VAL A 126 15.69 -0.11 -0.83
C VAL A 126 17.11 0.41 -0.96
N PRO A 127 18.11 -0.45 -1.31
CA PRO A 127 19.47 -0.03 -1.60
C PRO A 127 19.53 1.02 -2.74
N ASP A 128 20.54 1.90 -2.70
CA ASP A 128 20.64 3.01 -3.66
C ASP A 128 20.84 2.55 -5.11
N ASP A 129 21.46 1.40 -5.32
CA ASP A 129 21.70 0.80 -6.62
C ASP A 129 20.51 0.02 -7.20
N VAL A 130 19.43 -0.15 -6.41
CA VAL A 130 18.19 -0.80 -6.88
C VAL A 130 17.18 0.25 -7.34
N PRO A 131 16.78 0.28 -8.63
CA PRO A 131 15.71 1.16 -9.11
C PRO A 131 14.38 0.91 -8.40
N LEU A 132 13.61 1.97 -8.11
CA LEU A 132 12.34 1.85 -7.39
C LEU A 132 11.29 1.07 -8.20
N GLU A 133 11.35 1.08 -9.53
CA GLU A 133 10.52 0.27 -10.41
C GLU A 133 10.75 -1.23 -10.18
N LYS A 134 12.00 -1.62 -9.89
CA LYS A 134 12.31 -3.02 -9.53
C LYS A 134 11.91 -3.32 -8.08
N ALA A 135 12.11 -2.34 -7.18
CA ALA A 135 11.74 -2.50 -5.78
C ALA A 135 10.23 -2.68 -5.56
N ALA A 136 9.39 -2.09 -6.42
CA ALA A 136 7.94 -2.30 -6.39
C ALA A 136 7.56 -3.78 -6.62
N LEU A 137 8.38 -4.54 -7.36
CA LEU A 137 8.17 -5.97 -7.60
C LEU A 137 8.62 -6.87 -6.44
N ALA A 138 9.13 -6.31 -5.35
CA ALA A 138 9.54 -7.12 -4.19
C ALA A 138 8.33 -7.81 -3.54
N GLU A 139 7.17 -7.16 -3.53
CA GLU A 139 5.94 -7.73 -2.94
C GLU A 139 5.51 -9.03 -3.64
N PRO A 140 5.31 -9.07 -4.97
CA PRO A 140 4.88 -10.31 -5.62
C PRO A 140 5.96 -11.40 -5.67
N LEU A 141 7.21 -11.10 -5.32
CA LEU A 141 8.33 -12.05 -5.30
C LEU A 141 8.63 -12.60 -3.89
N ALA A 142 8.03 -12.04 -2.83
CA ALA A 142 8.33 -12.36 -1.43
C ALA A 142 7.65 -13.64 -0.92
#